data_a228d78302dca36e078cff63b84a0b08
#
_entry.id   a228d78302dca36e078cff63b84a0b08
#
_cell.length_a   1.000
_cell.length_b   1.000
_cell.length_c   1.000
_cell.angle_alpha   90.00
_cell.angle_beta   90.00
_cell.angle_gamma   90.00
#
_symmetry.space_group_name_H-M   'P 1'
#
loop_
_entity.id
_entity.type
_entity.pdbx_description
1 polymer ?
#
loop_
_entity_poly.entity_id
_entity_poly.type
_entity_poly.pdbx_seq_one_letter_code
_entity_poly.pdbx_strand_id
1 'polypeptide(L)'
;VIQNYDIAFHDVSFSYETDSQVKALAHVSFLAPHGKVTAVVGPSGGGKSTIANLISRFYDVTDGSIQIGGVDIRDIPLDALMDKVSFVFQDTFLFKQSIRDNIRMGNPDATEEQVIAAAKAARCHEFIEQLPNGYQTVIGSTGVHLSGGERQRIAIASAIVKDAPIIVLDEATAFSDPENEYLIQKAFEKLIQNKTVVMIAHRLSTIRNADQILVMEKGHLIESGTHDELLKKGGKYAQMWSSYTESINWKISTRKGGVIYE
;
A
#
# COMPACT_ATOMS: atom_id res chain seq x y z
N VAL A 1 -19.18 -19.19 0.46
CA VAL A 1 -18.76 -18.61 -0.85
C VAL A 1 -18.69 -17.11 -0.69
N ILE A 2 -17.52 -16.51 -0.93
CA ILE A 2 -17.31 -15.05 -0.91
C ILE A 2 -18.16 -14.44 -2.04
N GLN A 3 -19.10 -13.56 -1.69
CA GLN A 3 -20.01 -12.94 -2.67
C GLN A 3 -19.43 -11.67 -3.30
N ASN A 4 -18.59 -10.97 -2.55
CA ASN A 4 -17.86 -9.76 -2.97
C ASN A 4 -16.54 -9.66 -2.19
N TYR A 5 -15.82 -8.57 -2.37
CA TYR A 5 -14.54 -8.35 -1.67
C TYR A 5 -14.59 -7.13 -0.74
N ASP A 6 -15.75 -6.89 -0.12
CA ASP A 6 -15.82 -5.97 1.02
C ASP A 6 -14.94 -6.50 2.15
N ILE A 7 -14.26 -5.60 2.85
CA ILE A 7 -13.49 -5.93 4.05
C ILE A 7 -14.15 -5.25 5.23
N ALA A 8 -14.66 -6.02 6.17
CA ALA A 8 -15.36 -5.52 7.36
C ALA A 8 -14.58 -5.86 8.63
N PHE A 9 -14.28 -4.84 9.41
CA PHE A 9 -13.77 -4.94 10.78
C PHE A 9 -14.93 -4.79 11.75
N HIS A 10 -15.11 -5.77 12.63
CA HIS A 10 -16.16 -5.80 13.65
C HIS A 10 -15.54 -5.81 15.04
N ASP A 11 -15.52 -4.66 15.69
CA ASP A 11 -15.02 -4.46 17.05
C ASP A 11 -13.64 -5.09 17.30
N VAL A 12 -12.71 -4.86 16.37
CA VAL A 12 -11.40 -5.51 16.36
C VAL A 12 -10.49 -4.89 17.39
N SER A 13 -9.95 -5.73 18.28
CA SER A 13 -8.83 -5.40 19.16
C SER A 13 -7.68 -6.35 18.92
N PHE A 14 -6.43 -5.82 19.02
CA PHE A 14 -5.23 -6.62 18.77
C PHE A 14 -4.03 -6.09 19.56
N SER A 15 -3.24 -7.01 20.08
CA SER A 15 -1.93 -6.76 20.70
C SER A 15 -0.90 -7.73 20.14
N TYR A 16 0.30 -7.24 19.83
CA TYR A 16 1.40 -8.10 19.35
C TYR A 16 1.96 -9.03 20.44
N GLU A 17 1.86 -8.59 21.70
CA GLU A 17 2.30 -9.36 22.87
C GLU A 17 1.09 -9.79 23.70
N THR A 18 1.05 -11.05 24.09
CA THR A 18 -0.10 -11.67 24.77
C THR A 18 -0.39 -11.05 26.14
N ASP A 19 0.63 -10.52 26.81
CA ASP A 19 0.51 -9.92 28.15
C ASP A 19 0.61 -8.39 28.15
N SER A 20 0.60 -7.76 26.97
CA SER A 20 0.72 -6.31 26.86
C SER A 20 -0.59 -5.61 27.18
N GLN A 21 -0.53 -4.63 28.10
CA GLN A 21 -1.64 -3.69 28.31
C GLN A 21 -1.81 -2.72 27.15
N VAL A 22 -0.82 -2.65 26.23
CA VAL A 22 -0.82 -1.75 25.07
C VAL A 22 -1.44 -2.48 23.90
N LYS A 23 -2.65 -2.05 23.51
CA LYS A 23 -3.31 -2.53 22.31
C LYS A 23 -2.81 -1.78 21.08
N ALA A 24 -2.41 -2.52 20.04
CA ALA A 24 -2.09 -1.95 18.73
C ALA A 24 -3.36 -1.45 18.02
N LEU A 25 -4.48 -2.16 18.19
CA LEU A 25 -5.84 -1.73 17.82
C LEU A 25 -6.78 -1.95 19.00
N ALA A 26 -7.71 -1.01 19.21
CA ALA A 26 -8.71 -1.06 20.26
C ALA A 26 -10.09 -0.70 19.69
N HIS A 27 -11.00 -1.70 19.67
CA HIS A 27 -12.41 -1.56 19.28
C HIS A 27 -12.59 -0.88 17.91
N VAL A 28 -11.83 -1.35 16.90
CA VAL A 28 -11.87 -0.78 15.54
C VAL A 28 -12.94 -1.44 14.71
N SER A 29 -13.87 -0.64 14.19
CA SER A 29 -14.94 -1.07 13.29
C SER A 29 -15.00 -0.17 12.07
N PHE A 30 -14.95 -0.75 10.88
CA PHE A 30 -15.16 -0.07 9.60
C PHE A 30 -15.50 -1.07 8.50
N LEU A 31 -16.00 -0.55 7.38
CA LEU A 31 -16.18 -1.26 6.14
C LEU A 31 -15.30 -0.63 5.06
N ALA A 32 -14.45 -1.42 4.42
CA ALA A 32 -13.77 -1.05 3.17
C ALA A 32 -14.56 -1.64 2.00
N PRO A 33 -15.30 -0.82 1.22
CA PRO A 33 -16.24 -1.33 0.24
C PRO A 33 -15.55 -1.99 -0.95
N HIS A 34 -16.20 -2.98 -1.52
CA HIS A 34 -15.78 -3.67 -2.74
C HIS A 34 -15.51 -2.68 -3.88
N GLY A 35 -14.36 -2.85 -4.56
CA GLY A 35 -14.00 -2.04 -5.72
C GLY A 35 -13.67 -0.57 -5.40
N LYS A 36 -13.47 -0.23 -4.12
CA LYS A 36 -13.18 1.12 -3.65
C LYS A 36 -11.81 1.22 -3.00
N VAL A 37 -11.29 2.43 -2.93
CA VAL A 37 -10.02 2.75 -2.26
C VAL A 37 -10.31 3.32 -0.87
N THR A 38 -9.89 2.59 0.16
CA THR A 38 -9.89 3.04 1.55
C THR A 38 -8.47 3.39 1.96
N ALA A 39 -8.22 4.64 2.29
CA ALA A 39 -6.93 5.11 2.78
C ALA A 39 -6.93 5.17 4.30
N VAL A 40 -5.85 4.71 4.92
CA VAL A 40 -5.63 4.75 6.37
C VAL A 40 -4.51 5.72 6.66
N VAL A 41 -4.80 6.75 7.45
CA VAL A 41 -3.86 7.82 7.81
C VAL A 41 -3.81 8.02 9.32
N GLY A 42 -2.83 8.75 9.77
CA GLY A 42 -2.64 9.09 11.17
C GLY A 42 -1.17 9.16 11.55
N PRO A 43 -0.85 9.56 12.80
CA PRO A 43 0.50 9.63 13.29
C PRO A 43 1.17 8.25 13.36
N SER A 44 2.50 8.22 13.41
CA SER A 44 3.27 6.99 13.64
C SER A 44 2.81 6.30 14.93
N GLY A 45 2.74 4.96 14.90
CA GLY A 45 2.24 4.18 16.04
C GLY A 45 0.72 4.24 16.22
N GLY A 46 -0.02 4.78 15.25
CA GLY A 46 -1.49 4.87 15.29
C GLY A 46 -2.23 3.56 15.04
N GLY A 47 -1.54 2.49 14.65
CA GLY A 47 -2.17 1.19 14.33
C GLY A 47 -2.39 0.94 12.84
N LYS A 48 -1.92 1.84 11.95
CA LYS A 48 -2.15 1.74 10.51
C LYS A 48 -1.60 0.45 9.88
N SER A 49 -0.32 0.16 10.10
CA SER A 49 0.32 -1.07 9.57
C SER A 49 -0.28 -2.34 10.19
N THR A 50 -0.80 -2.25 11.41
CA THR A 50 -1.51 -3.36 12.06
C THR A 50 -2.77 -3.74 11.30
N ILE A 51 -3.55 -2.77 10.82
CA ILE A 51 -4.72 -3.02 9.96
C ILE A 51 -4.31 -3.84 8.73
N ALA A 52 -3.26 -3.42 8.04
CA ALA A 52 -2.75 -4.12 6.86
C ALA A 52 -2.30 -5.56 7.17
N ASN A 53 -1.57 -5.77 8.27
CA ASN A 53 -1.11 -7.07 8.71
C ASN A 53 -2.27 -8.03 9.07
N LEU A 54 -3.33 -7.50 9.66
CA LEU A 54 -4.49 -8.30 10.04
C LEU A 54 -5.36 -8.68 8.84
N ILE A 55 -5.51 -7.81 7.82
CA ILE A 55 -6.22 -8.16 6.58
C ILE A 55 -5.53 -9.32 5.87
N SER A 56 -4.20 -9.31 5.86
CA SER A 56 -3.38 -10.37 5.25
C SER A 56 -3.25 -11.62 6.15
N ARG A 57 -3.86 -11.58 7.34
CA ARG A 57 -3.80 -12.65 8.35
C ARG A 57 -2.38 -13.09 8.69
N PHE A 58 -1.45 -12.14 8.78
CA PHE A 58 -0.12 -12.38 9.36
C PHE A 58 -0.22 -12.61 10.86
N TYR A 59 -1.31 -12.13 11.46
CA TYR A 59 -1.73 -12.35 12.84
C TYR A 59 -3.24 -12.54 12.89
N ASP A 60 -3.74 -13.32 13.83
CA ASP A 60 -5.16 -13.38 14.14
C ASP A 60 -5.54 -12.30 15.16
N VAL A 61 -6.76 -11.79 15.08
CA VAL A 61 -7.26 -10.78 16.01
C VAL A 61 -7.38 -11.34 17.44
N THR A 62 -7.17 -10.49 18.44
CA THR A 62 -7.37 -10.85 19.85
C THR A 62 -8.86 -10.91 20.19
N ASP A 63 -9.59 -9.87 19.77
CA ASP A 63 -11.05 -9.77 19.95
C ASP A 63 -11.68 -9.24 18.67
N GLY A 64 -12.95 -9.55 18.46
CA GLY A 64 -13.71 -9.16 17.29
C GLY A 64 -13.49 -10.08 16.09
N SER A 65 -13.81 -9.60 14.91
CA SER A 65 -13.64 -10.36 13.66
C SER A 65 -13.34 -9.48 12.47
N ILE A 66 -12.65 -10.07 11.49
CA ILE A 66 -12.44 -9.46 10.17
C ILE A 66 -13.10 -10.38 9.15
N GLN A 67 -13.92 -9.80 8.28
CA GLN A 67 -14.63 -10.55 7.25
C GLN A 67 -14.26 -10.03 5.86
N ILE A 68 -14.21 -10.95 4.90
CA ILE A 68 -14.14 -10.64 3.46
C ILE A 68 -15.39 -11.22 2.81
N GLY A 69 -16.20 -10.33 2.23
CA GLY A 69 -17.47 -10.72 1.61
C GLY A 69 -18.41 -11.47 2.54
N GLY A 70 -18.44 -11.09 3.83
CA GLY A 70 -19.26 -11.69 4.86
C GLY A 70 -18.71 -12.97 5.49
N VAL A 71 -17.52 -13.44 5.06
CA VAL A 71 -16.87 -14.64 5.62
C VAL A 71 -15.71 -14.22 6.52
N ASP A 72 -15.68 -14.71 7.75
CA ASP A 72 -14.57 -14.49 8.68
C ASP A 72 -13.27 -15.01 8.05
N ILE A 73 -12.21 -14.21 8.06
CA ILE A 73 -10.93 -14.60 7.45
C ILE A 73 -10.31 -15.83 8.12
N ARG A 74 -10.66 -16.12 9.37
CA ARG A 74 -10.23 -17.32 10.09
C ARG A 74 -10.85 -18.61 9.55
N ASP A 75 -12.03 -18.50 8.92
CA ASP A 75 -12.75 -19.61 8.29
C ASP A 75 -12.33 -19.83 6.82
N ILE A 76 -11.51 -18.95 6.28
CA ILE A 76 -10.95 -19.10 4.93
C ILE A 76 -9.62 -19.85 5.03
N PRO A 77 -9.40 -20.95 4.29
CA PRO A 77 -8.08 -21.57 4.20
C PRO A 77 -7.00 -20.55 3.81
N LEU A 78 -5.84 -20.62 4.45
CA LEU A 78 -4.82 -19.57 4.34
C LEU A 78 -4.31 -19.39 2.90
N ASP A 79 -4.14 -20.48 2.16
CA ASP A 79 -3.77 -20.47 0.74
C ASP A 79 -4.85 -19.76 -0.10
N ALA A 80 -6.12 -20.07 0.12
CA ALA A 80 -7.24 -19.41 -0.55
C ALA A 80 -7.34 -17.92 -0.22
N LEU A 81 -7.04 -17.52 1.01
CA LEU A 81 -6.95 -16.12 1.41
C LEU A 81 -5.77 -15.41 0.72
N MET A 82 -4.59 -16.05 0.71
CA MET A 82 -3.39 -15.52 0.08
C MET A 82 -3.59 -15.31 -1.43
N ASP A 83 -4.36 -16.15 -2.11
CA ASP A 83 -4.73 -15.97 -3.52
C ASP A 83 -5.60 -14.72 -3.77
N LYS A 84 -6.35 -14.28 -2.76
CA LYS A 84 -7.27 -13.14 -2.86
C LYS A 84 -6.66 -11.81 -2.46
N VAL A 85 -5.52 -11.80 -1.77
CA VAL A 85 -4.88 -10.60 -1.25
C VAL A 85 -3.48 -10.46 -1.82
N SER A 86 -3.20 -9.32 -2.46
CA SER A 86 -1.82 -8.89 -2.77
C SER A 86 -1.39 -7.85 -1.77
N PHE A 87 -0.18 -8.01 -1.25
CA PHE A 87 0.43 -7.06 -0.35
C PHE A 87 1.65 -6.41 -1.02
N VAL A 88 1.69 -5.08 -1.05
CA VAL A 88 2.87 -4.31 -1.51
C VAL A 88 3.45 -3.60 -0.30
N PHE A 89 4.60 -4.08 0.16
CA PHE A 89 5.29 -3.56 1.34
C PHE A 89 6.01 -2.25 1.06
N GLN A 90 6.18 -1.47 2.14
CA GLN A 90 7.05 -0.30 2.18
C GLN A 90 8.49 -0.66 1.80
N ASP A 91 9.06 -1.66 2.48
CA ASP A 91 10.38 -2.18 2.21
C ASP A 91 10.26 -3.31 1.18
N THR A 92 10.64 -3.01 -0.04
CA THR A 92 10.56 -3.96 -1.13
C THR A 92 11.67 -4.99 -1.03
N PHE A 93 11.29 -6.23 -0.78
CA PHE A 93 12.19 -7.37 -0.85
C PHE A 93 12.08 -8.04 -2.22
N LEU A 94 13.23 -8.24 -2.88
CA LEU A 94 13.34 -9.05 -4.10
C LEU A 94 14.28 -10.22 -3.83
N PHE A 95 13.91 -11.39 -4.35
CA PHE A 95 14.70 -12.60 -4.20
C PHE A 95 15.94 -12.58 -5.13
N LYS A 96 16.99 -13.26 -4.70
CA LYS A 96 18.22 -13.44 -5.49
C LYS A 96 17.99 -14.44 -6.64
N GLN A 97 17.17 -14.03 -7.57
CA GLN A 97 16.79 -14.77 -8.78
C GLN A 97 16.59 -13.77 -9.93
N SER A 98 16.20 -14.22 -11.12
CA SER A 98 15.99 -13.33 -12.26
C SER A 98 14.86 -12.32 -11.98
N ILE A 99 14.89 -11.17 -12.67
CA ILE A 99 13.78 -10.20 -12.64
C ILE A 99 12.49 -10.88 -13.09
N ARG A 100 12.54 -11.69 -14.15
CA ARG A 100 11.41 -12.49 -14.62
C ARG A 100 10.81 -13.34 -13.51
N ASP A 101 11.65 -14.09 -12.79
CA ASP A 101 11.18 -15.00 -11.76
C ASP A 101 10.63 -14.23 -10.54
N ASN A 102 11.19 -13.05 -10.21
CA ASN A 102 10.62 -12.15 -9.21
C ASN A 102 9.22 -11.66 -9.60
N ILE A 103 8.99 -11.32 -10.86
CA ILE A 103 7.64 -10.95 -11.34
C ILE A 103 6.70 -12.15 -11.30
N ARG A 104 7.14 -13.33 -11.73
CA ARG A 104 6.37 -14.58 -11.71
C ARG A 104 6.01 -15.08 -10.31
N MET A 105 6.64 -14.56 -9.26
CA MET A 105 6.22 -14.90 -7.90
C MET A 105 4.75 -14.53 -7.62
N GLY A 106 4.20 -13.54 -8.34
CA GLY A 106 2.77 -13.23 -8.26
C GLY A 106 1.88 -14.30 -8.87
N ASN A 107 2.33 -14.93 -9.95
CA ASN A 107 1.66 -16.04 -10.63
C ASN A 107 2.71 -16.91 -11.33
N PRO A 108 3.07 -18.09 -10.78
CA PRO A 108 4.07 -18.98 -11.35
C PRO A 108 3.74 -19.48 -12.77
N ASP A 109 2.45 -19.57 -13.11
CA ASP A 109 1.97 -20.02 -14.42
C ASP A 109 1.86 -18.89 -15.46
N ALA A 110 2.27 -17.67 -15.10
CA ALA A 110 2.22 -16.52 -16.02
C ALA A 110 3.10 -16.77 -17.26
N THR A 111 2.54 -16.49 -18.45
CA THR A 111 3.31 -16.54 -19.70
C THR A 111 4.32 -15.40 -19.78
N GLU A 112 5.26 -15.49 -20.72
CA GLU A 112 6.24 -14.43 -20.96
C GLU A 112 5.55 -13.10 -21.34
N GLU A 113 4.50 -13.19 -22.17
CA GLU A 113 3.72 -12.03 -22.59
C GLU A 113 3.01 -11.37 -21.40
N GLN A 114 2.49 -12.14 -20.45
CA GLN A 114 1.88 -11.63 -19.23
C GLN A 114 2.89 -10.94 -18.32
N VAL A 115 4.09 -11.50 -18.18
CA VAL A 115 5.20 -10.90 -17.43
C VAL A 115 5.60 -9.55 -18.03
N ILE A 116 5.79 -9.50 -19.35
CA ILE A 116 6.15 -8.26 -20.06
C ILE A 116 5.02 -7.23 -19.98
N ALA A 117 3.77 -7.64 -20.14
CA ALA A 117 2.61 -6.75 -20.00
C ALA A 117 2.52 -6.13 -18.61
N ALA A 118 2.74 -6.93 -17.56
CA ALA A 118 2.79 -6.45 -16.17
C ALA A 118 3.96 -5.49 -15.93
N ALA A 119 5.14 -5.78 -16.47
CA ALA A 119 6.30 -4.90 -16.37
C ALA A 119 6.07 -3.55 -17.07
N LYS A 120 5.41 -3.54 -18.23
CA LYS A 120 4.99 -2.30 -18.92
C LYS A 120 3.99 -1.51 -18.08
N ALA A 121 2.98 -2.17 -17.53
CA ALA A 121 1.99 -1.55 -16.65
C ALA A 121 2.63 -0.95 -15.38
N ALA A 122 3.63 -1.63 -14.82
CA ALA A 122 4.41 -1.18 -13.65
C ALA A 122 5.54 -0.19 -14.00
N ARG A 123 5.66 0.24 -15.26
CA ARG A 123 6.71 1.19 -15.69
C ARG A 123 8.14 0.70 -15.40
N CYS A 124 8.38 -0.59 -15.51
CA CYS A 124 9.72 -1.17 -15.32
C CYS A 124 10.30 -1.84 -16.57
N HIS A 125 9.52 -2.04 -17.62
CA HIS A 125 9.96 -2.70 -18.84
C HIS A 125 11.18 -2.02 -19.48
N GLU A 126 11.14 -0.69 -19.63
CA GLU A 126 12.17 0.08 -20.31
C GLU A 126 13.55 -0.05 -19.64
N PHE A 127 13.61 0.06 -18.30
CA PHE A 127 14.90 -0.10 -17.62
C PHE A 127 15.36 -1.57 -17.60
N ILE A 128 14.43 -2.54 -17.55
CA ILE A 128 14.80 -3.96 -17.61
C ILE A 128 15.47 -4.28 -18.94
N GLU A 129 14.94 -3.78 -20.05
CA GLU A 129 15.53 -4.00 -21.38
C GLU A 129 16.93 -3.35 -21.56
N GLN A 130 17.23 -2.30 -20.79
CA GLN A 130 18.53 -1.67 -20.80
C GLN A 130 19.59 -2.46 -20.01
N LEU A 131 19.19 -3.40 -19.18
CA LEU A 131 20.11 -4.28 -18.45
C LEU A 131 20.79 -5.27 -19.40
N PRO A 132 22.05 -5.64 -19.18
CA PRO A 132 22.80 -6.53 -20.08
C PRO A 132 22.13 -7.86 -20.38
N ASN A 133 21.39 -8.42 -19.40
CA ASN A 133 20.66 -9.68 -19.53
C ASN A 133 19.14 -9.50 -19.52
N GLY A 134 18.64 -8.27 -19.65
CA GLY A 134 17.21 -7.97 -19.65
C GLY A 134 16.45 -8.64 -18.47
N TYR A 135 15.37 -9.32 -18.77
CA TYR A 135 14.55 -10.05 -17.78
C TYR A 135 15.28 -11.21 -17.10
N GLN A 136 16.35 -11.73 -17.69
CA GLN A 136 17.19 -12.79 -17.11
C GLN A 136 18.21 -12.26 -16.11
N THR A 137 18.30 -10.95 -15.93
CA THR A 137 19.20 -10.31 -14.95
C THR A 137 18.88 -10.81 -13.55
N VAL A 138 19.89 -11.37 -12.86
CA VAL A 138 19.76 -11.89 -11.50
C VAL A 138 19.95 -10.74 -10.50
N ILE A 139 18.97 -10.54 -9.63
CA ILE A 139 19.00 -9.52 -8.58
C ILE A 139 20.16 -9.83 -7.59
N GLY A 140 20.93 -8.80 -7.26
CA GLY A 140 22.08 -8.94 -6.35
C GLY A 140 23.31 -9.60 -6.96
N SER A 141 23.34 -9.79 -8.30
CA SER A 141 24.56 -10.18 -9.02
C SER A 141 25.56 -9.02 -9.07
N THR A 142 26.83 -9.34 -9.21
CA THR A 142 27.91 -8.36 -9.27
C THR A 142 27.69 -7.38 -10.41
N GLY A 143 27.72 -6.08 -10.12
CA GLY A 143 27.59 -5.00 -11.12
C GLY A 143 26.15 -4.61 -11.45
N VAL A 144 25.13 -5.26 -10.87
CA VAL A 144 23.72 -4.88 -11.05
C VAL A 144 23.20 -4.21 -9.78
N HIS A 145 22.96 -2.91 -9.89
CA HIS A 145 22.38 -2.10 -8.83
C HIS A 145 21.04 -1.54 -9.27
N LEU A 146 19.94 -2.00 -8.64
CA LEU A 146 18.62 -1.41 -8.82
C LEU A 146 18.36 -0.34 -7.77
N SER A 147 17.83 0.80 -8.20
CA SER A 147 17.36 1.84 -7.29
C SER A 147 16.16 1.34 -6.47
N GLY A 148 15.85 2.01 -5.37
CA GLY A 148 14.66 1.71 -4.58
C GLY A 148 13.37 1.77 -5.40
N GLY A 149 13.25 2.76 -6.28
CA GLY A 149 12.09 2.91 -7.16
C GLY A 149 11.97 1.80 -8.21
N GLU A 150 13.08 1.36 -8.82
CA GLU A 150 13.11 0.22 -9.74
C GLU A 150 12.69 -1.07 -9.06
N ARG A 151 13.21 -1.33 -7.86
CA ARG A 151 12.84 -2.50 -7.05
C ARG A 151 11.35 -2.50 -6.72
N GLN A 152 10.80 -1.36 -6.33
CA GLN A 152 9.38 -1.24 -6.01
C GLN A 152 8.50 -1.46 -7.24
N ARG A 153 8.87 -0.96 -8.42
CA ARG A 153 8.14 -1.21 -9.66
C ARG A 153 8.15 -2.68 -10.08
N ILE A 154 9.23 -3.40 -9.83
CA ILE A 154 9.27 -4.86 -10.03
C ILE A 154 8.28 -5.56 -9.08
N ALA A 155 8.23 -5.17 -7.80
CA ALA A 155 7.25 -5.72 -6.86
C ALA A 155 5.80 -5.40 -7.27
N ILE A 156 5.55 -4.20 -7.78
CA ILE A 156 4.24 -3.83 -8.33
C ILE A 156 3.89 -4.69 -9.55
N ALA A 157 4.84 -4.96 -10.46
CA ALA A 157 4.64 -5.86 -11.60
C ALA A 157 4.24 -7.28 -11.13
N SER A 158 4.87 -7.80 -10.09
CA SER A 158 4.49 -9.08 -9.47
C SER A 158 3.05 -9.05 -8.94
N ALA A 159 2.65 -7.98 -8.28
CA ALA A 159 1.28 -7.80 -7.81
C ALA A 159 0.26 -7.68 -8.95
N ILE A 160 0.62 -7.04 -10.07
CA ILE A 160 -0.21 -6.94 -11.28
C ILE A 160 -0.40 -8.33 -11.92
N VAL A 161 0.68 -9.12 -12.05
CA VAL A 161 0.60 -10.49 -12.60
C VAL A 161 -0.27 -11.39 -11.73
N LYS A 162 -0.22 -11.22 -10.42
CA LYS A 162 -1.06 -11.96 -9.47
C LYS A 162 -2.54 -11.69 -9.69
N ASP A 163 -2.90 -10.46 -10.02
CA ASP A 163 -4.27 -9.99 -10.29
C ASP A 163 -5.27 -10.28 -9.16
N ALA A 164 -4.81 -10.23 -7.90
CA ALA A 164 -5.66 -10.45 -6.75
C ALA A 164 -6.76 -9.37 -6.64
N PRO A 165 -7.97 -9.73 -6.20
CA PRO A 165 -9.10 -8.78 -6.10
C PRO A 165 -8.95 -7.77 -4.95
N ILE A 166 -8.12 -8.07 -3.96
CA ILE A 166 -7.82 -7.19 -2.83
C ILE A 166 -6.36 -6.80 -2.88
N ILE A 167 -6.09 -5.50 -2.78
CA ILE A 167 -4.74 -4.94 -2.72
C ILE A 167 -4.55 -4.23 -1.37
N VAL A 168 -3.54 -4.59 -0.64
CA VAL A 168 -3.09 -3.91 0.57
C VAL A 168 -1.76 -3.23 0.25
N LEU A 169 -1.74 -1.91 0.31
CA LEU A 169 -0.55 -1.10 0.05
C LEU A 169 -0.06 -0.49 1.36
N ASP A 170 1.21 -0.68 1.66
CA ASP A 170 1.90 0.13 2.66
C ASP A 170 2.78 1.15 1.91
N GLU A 171 2.28 2.38 1.82
CA GLU A 171 2.90 3.44 1.04
C GLU A 171 4.02 4.12 1.83
N ALA A 172 5.25 3.73 1.55
CA ALA A 172 6.41 4.53 1.91
C ALA A 172 7.15 4.98 0.67
N THR A 173 6.77 6.08 0.17
CA THR A 173 7.45 6.72 -0.95
C THR A 173 8.24 7.93 -0.46
N ALA A 174 9.35 7.68 0.21
CA ALA A 174 10.39 8.70 0.43
C ALA A 174 11.46 8.57 -0.66
N PHE A 175 11.06 8.57 -1.94
CA PHE A 175 12.07 8.68 -3.00
C PHE A 175 12.48 10.13 -3.15
N SER A 176 13.79 10.36 -3.16
CA SER A 176 14.37 11.70 -3.34
C SER A 176 14.24 12.20 -4.78
N ASP A 177 13.86 11.31 -5.71
CA ASP A 177 13.79 11.56 -7.14
C ASP A 177 12.32 11.68 -7.61
N PRO A 178 11.90 12.88 -8.08
CA PRO A 178 10.54 13.15 -8.55
C PRO A 178 10.12 12.27 -9.75
N GLU A 179 11.06 11.87 -10.61
CA GLU A 179 10.77 11.04 -11.78
C GLU A 179 10.38 9.62 -11.34
N ASN A 180 11.15 9.03 -10.45
CA ASN A 180 10.82 7.73 -9.87
C ASN A 180 9.48 7.76 -9.11
N GLU A 181 9.22 8.84 -8.37
CA GLU A 181 7.94 9.02 -7.67
C GLU A 181 6.76 9.01 -8.66
N TYR A 182 6.87 9.75 -9.77
CA TYR A 182 5.86 9.78 -10.82
C TYR A 182 5.61 8.40 -11.44
N LEU A 183 6.69 7.67 -11.77
CA LEU A 183 6.59 6.33 -12.38
C LEU A 183 5.95 5.32 -11.42
N ILE A 184 6.29 5.36 -10.14
CA ILE A 184 5.68 4.51 -9.11
C ILE A 184 4.21 4.84 -8.95
N GLN A 185 3.85 6.11 -8.93
CA GLN A 185 2.45 6.54 -8.85
C GLN A 185 1.64 5.98 -10.04
N LYS A 186 2.18 6.05 -11.25
CA LYS A 186 1.55 5.47 -12.45
C LYS A 186 1.42 3.94 -12.39
N ALA A 187 2.41 3.27 -11.81
CA ALA A 187 2.35 1.83 -11.57
C ALA A 187 1.24 1.47 -10.57
N PHE A 188 1.13 2.21 -9.47
CA PHE A 188 0.04 2.02 -8.48
C PHE A 188 -1.33 2.27 -9.09
N GLU A 189 -1.52 3.34 -9.88
CA GLU A 189 -2.77 3.63 -10.56
C GLU A 189 -3.24 2.43 -11.41
N LYS A 190 -2.33 1.71 -12.04
CA LYS A 190 -2.64 0.49 -12.80
C LYS A 190 -2.98 -0.69 -11.91
N LEU A 191 -2.21 -0.88 -10.84
CA LEU A 191 -2.42 -1.98 -9.90
C LEU A 191 -3.81 -1.93 -9.25
N ILE A 192 -4.27 -0.75 -8.85
CA ILE A 192 -5.49 -0.58 -8.06
C ILE A 192 -6.79 -0.54 -8.88
N GLN A 193 -6.70 -0.51 -10.23
CA GLN A 193 -7.89 -0.46 -11.07
C GLN A 193 -8.83 -1.64 -10.82
N ASN A 194 -10.09 -1.35 -10.51
CA ASN A 194 -11.15 -2.34 -10.27
C ASN A 194 -10.86 -3.30 -9.10
N LYS A 195 -10.07 -2.87 -8.13
CA LYS A 195 -9.70 -3.65 -6.95
C LYS A 195 -10.32 -3.05 -5.69
N THR A 196 -10.50 -3.89 -4.66
CA THR A 196 -10.71 -3.41 -3.30
C THR A 196 -9.35 -3.08 -2.71
N VAL A 197 -9.13 -1.83 -2.34
CA VAL A 197 -7.81 -1.34 -1.93
C VAL A 197 -7.87 -0.82 -0.51
N VAL A 198 -6.96 -1.28 0.33
CA VAL A 198 -6.64 -0.67 1.62
C VAL A 198 -5.22 -0.12 1.54
N MET A 199 -5.08 1.18 1.62
CA MET A 199 -3.82 1.89 1.47
C MET A 199 -3.39 2.53 2.78
N ILE A 200 -2.24 2.13 3.31
CA ILE A 200 -1.60 2.84 4.43
C ILE A 200 -0.84 4.02 3.84
N ALA A 201 -1.34 5.22 4.06
CA ALA A 201 -0.78 6.41 3.44
C ALA A 201 0.10 7.20 4.43
N HIS A 202 1.31 7.48 4.00
CA HIS A 202 2.25 8.34 4.71
C HIS A 202 2.27 9.78 4.13
N ARG A 203 1.68 9.97 2.94
CA ARG A 203 1.56 11.27 2.28
C ARG A 203 0.10 11.63 2.03
N LEU A 204 -0.32 12.76 2.56
CA LEU A 204 -1.70 13.24 2.42
C LEU A 204 -2.06 13.59 0.97
N SER A 205 -1.07 13.91 0.12
CA SER A 205 -1.32 14.22 -1.30
C SER A 205 -1.92 13.06 -2.08
N THR A 206 -1.59 11.82 -1.73
CA THR A 206 -1.99 10.62 -2.47
C THR A 206 -3.41 10.17 -2.16
N ILE A 207 -3.95 10.60 -1.02
CA ILE A 207 -5.25 10.13 -0.51
C ILE A 207 -6.44 11.03 -0.83
N ARG A 208 -6.20 12.20 -1.41
CA ARG A 208 -7.26 13.18 -1.71
C ARG A 208 -8.42 12.57 -2.51
N ASN A 209 -8.12 11.65 -3.41
CA ASN A 209 -9.08 11.00 -4.29
C ASN A 209 -9.52 9.61 -3.79
N ALA A 210 -9.15 9.22 -2.57
CA ALA A 210 -9.65 7.98 -1.99
C ALA A 210 -11.16 8.06 -1.77
N ASP A 211 -11.85 6.93 -1.98
CA ASP A 211 -13.30 6.85 -1.75
C ASP A 211 -13.66 7.00 -0.27
N GLN A 212 -12.75 6.57 0.61
CA GLN A 212 -12.87 6.67 2.05
C GLN A 212 -11.49 6.90 2.69
N ILE A 213 -11.46 7.71 3.73
CA ILE A 213 -10.27 7.96 4.56
C ILE A 213 -10.61 7.56 6.00
N LEU A 214 -9.77 6.74 6.60
CA LEU A 214 -9.83 6.35 8.01
C LEU A 214 -8.67 7.02 8.74
N VAL A 215 -8.98 7.75 9.80
CA VAL A 215 -7.97 8.42 10.63
C VAL A 215 -7.75 7.63 11.90
N MET A 216 -6.54 7.08 12.05
CA MET A 216 -6.14 6.28 13.20
C MET A 216 -5.25 7.08 14.14
N GLU A 217 -5.51 6.99 15.43
CA GLU A 217 -4.66 7.54 16.48
C GLU A 217 -4.63 6.61 17.69
N LYS A 218 -3.43 6.20 18.13
CA LYS A 218 -3.22 5.33 19.30
C LYS A 218 -4.09 4.06 19.29
N GLY A 219 -4.19 3.42 18.13
CA GLY A 219 -4.96 2.20 17.94
C GLY A 219 -6.47 2.38 17.79
N HIS A 220 -6.97 3.59 17.79
CA HIS A 220 -8.39 3.90 17.64
C HIS A 220 -8.69 4.53 16.28
N LEU A 221 -9.83 4.17 15.70
CA LEU A 221 -10.40 4.88 14.57
C LEU A 221 -11.15 6.11 15.09
N ILE A 222 -10.60 7.30 14.85
CA ILE A 222 -11.13 8.56 15.40
C ILE A 222 -11.97 9.36 14.42
N GLU A 223 -11.73 9.21 13.11
CA GLU A 223 -12.50 9.86 12.05
C GLU A 223 -12.59 8.96 10.82
N SER A 224 -13.69 9.07 10.08
CA SER A 224 -13.85 8.46 8.77
C SER A 224 -14.71 9.33 7.86
N GLY A 225 -14.43 9.29 6.56
CA GLY A 225 -15.15 10.06 5.55
C GLY A 225 -14.31 10.29 4.31
N THR A 226 -14.84 11.08 3.37
CA THR A 226 -14.08 11.57 2.21
C THR A 226 -13.19 12.75 2.61
N HIS A 227 -12.28 13.13 1.73
CA HIS A 227 -11.41 14.30 1.92
C HIS A 227 -12.22 15.56 2.28
N ASP A 228 -13.24 15.86 1.49
CA ASP A 228 -14.04 17.08 1.67
C ASP A 228 -14.88 17.04 2.95
N GLU A 229 -15.45 15.89 3.30
CA GLU A 229 -16.20 15.69 4.55
C GLU A 229 -15.31 15.91 5.78
N LEU A 230 -14.11 15.31 5.77
CA LEU A 230 -13.16 15.43 6.89
C LEU A 230 -12.59 16.85 7.04
N LEU A 231 -12.37 17.55 5.93
CA LEU A 231 -11.98 18.97 5.99
C LEU A 231 -13.07 19.84 6.61
N LYS A 232 -14.35 19.65 6.20
CA LYS A 232 -15.49 20.37 6.75
C LYS A 232 -15.70 20.10 8.24
N LYS A 233 -15.40 18.87 8.68
CA LYS A 233 -15.49 18.46 10.08
C LYS A 233 -14.49 19.19 10.99
N GLY A 234 -13.38 19.67 10.44
CA GLY A 234 -12.38 20.44 11.18
C GLY A 234 -11.63 19.66 12.27
N GLY A 235 -11.62 18.33 12.19
CA GLY A 235 -11.00 17.45 13.18
C GLY A 235 -9.51 17.20 12.95
N LYS A 236 -9.05 16.03 13.36
CA LYS A 236 -7.64 15.62 13.26
C LYS A 236 -7.13 15.61 11.81
N TYR A 237 -7.95 15.12 10.88
CA TYR A 237 -7.60 15.12 9.47
C TYR A 237 -7.36 16.52 8.92
N ALA A 238 -8.25 17.46 9.23
CA ALA A 238 -8.12 18.85 8.80
C ALA A 238 -6.84 19.50 9.35
N GLN A 239 -6.48 19.22 10.61
CA GLN A 239 -5.22 19.68 11.21
C GLN A 239 -3.99 19.10 10.48
N MET A 240 -4.00 17.81 10.20
CA MET A 240 -2.92 17.16 9.45
C MET A 240 -2.78 17.75 8.03
N TRP A 241 -3.92 18.01 7.37
CA TRP A 241 -3.93 18.60 6.04
C TRP A 241 -3.40 20.05 6.03
N SER A 242 -3.78 20.86 7.01
CA SER A 242 -3.27 22.24 7.18
C SER A 242 -1.74 22.22 7.34
N SER A 243 -1.23 21.42 8.25
CA SER A 243 0.23 21.30 8.48
C SER A 243 0.97 20.82 7.22
N TYR A 244 0.38 19.92 6.47
CA TYR A 244 0.94 19.42 5.20
C TYR A 244 1.00 20.54 4.16
N THR A 245 -0.08 21.30 3.95
CA THR A 245 -0.15 22.41 2.98
C THR A 245 0.78 23.56 3.35
N GLU A 246 0.90 23.89 4.61
CA GLU A 246 1.85 24.88 5.13
C GLU A 246 3.30 24.47 4.83
N SER A 247 3.65 23.20 5.05
CA SER A 247 5.00 22.69 4.77
C SER A 247 5.37 22.74 3.28
N ILE A 248 4.40 22.52 2.39
CA ILE A 248 4.60 22.66 0.93
C ILE A 248 4.82 24.12 0.55
N ASN A 249 3.96 25.01 1.05
CA ASN A 249 4.06 26.45 0.76
C ASN A 249 5.39 27.02 1.24
N TRP A 250 5.86 26.59 2.41
CA TRP A 250 7.19 27.00 2.91
C TRP A 250 8.33 26.51 2.01
N LYS A 251 8.31 25.27 1.54
CA LYS A 251 9.31 24.73 0.59
C LYS A 251 9.30 25.45 -0.75
N ILE A 252 8.14 25.90 -1.22
CA ILE A 252 8.02 26.65 -2.47
C ILE A 252 8.57 28.08 -2.29
N SER A 253 8.29 28.72 -1.17
CA SER A 253 8.77 30.09 -0.87
C SER A 253 10.29 30.12 -0.67
N THR A 254 10.88 29.12 -0.02
CA THR A 254 12.35 29.01 0.15
C THR A 254 13.08 28.70 -1.16
N ARG A 255 12.45 27.98 -2.11
CA ARG A 255 13.02 27.76 -3.45
C ARG A 255 12.91 29.00 -4.35
N LYS A 256 11.93 29.88 -4.17
CA LYS A 256 11.78 31.14 -4.90
C LYS A 256 12.64 32.27 -4.32
N GLY A 257 13.04 32.15 -3.06
CA GLY A 257 13.95 33.08 -2.39
C GLY A 257 15.41 32.66 -2.56
N GLY A 258 15.82 32.35 -3.79
CA GLY A 258 17.22 32.09 -4.14
C GLY A 258 18.06 33.29 -3.70
N VAL A 259 18.93 33.03 -2.75
CA VAL A 259 19.88 33.96 -2.15
C VAL A 259 20.70 34.61 -3.26
N ILE A 260 20.50 35.90 -3.50
CA ILE A 260 21.45 36.75 -4.17
C ILE A 260 22.55 37.02 -3.15
N TYR A 261 23.65 36.31 -3.27
CA TYR A 261 24.92 36.78 -2.65
C TYR A 261 25.56 37.73 -3.64
N GLU A 262 25.64 39.00 -3.24
CA GLU A 262 26.62 39.94 -3.75
C GLU A 262 28.03 39.57 -3.31
#